data_d1c81ea150dd8c5395dd443fbf150f39
#
_entry.id   d1c81ea150dd8c5395dd443fbf150f39
#
_cell.length_a   1.000
_cell.length_b   1.000
_cell.length_c   1.000
_cell.angle_alpha   90.00
_cell.angle_beta   90.00
_cell.angle_gamma   90.00
#
_symmetry.space_group_name_H-M   'P 1'
#
loop_
_entity.id
_entity.type
_entity.pdbx_description
1 polymer ?
#
loop_
_entity_poly.entity_id
_entity_poly.type
_entity_poly.pdbx_seq_one_letter_code
_entity_poly.pdbx_strand_id
1 'polypeptide(L)'
;MPRWEFIALCAALMALNSLAIDIMLPALQQIGASLGVVSENHRQYVITAYMLGFGGGQLFFGPISDRYGRRAPLVFGLIVYVAAAAAAAIAPSFALLLTCRLIQGFGAAATRVIAVSIVRDTFDGRRMAEVMSLIFMVFMAIPVVAPGIGQFIMLFASWHWIFVTMAVGAMLVSAWALLRLPETLHPEYRRPLTVSSVVGGFRIVLTNRLTLCYAFASTFIFAAMFGFISSAQQIYVDIFHVGELFPVIFAGVAGVLAFSNYLNSRLVGQVGMRRLSQGALLVFLCISLAWLVVSLEMKMPLWLFITFFASAMLPFGGLGANFNALAMEPLGELAGTAASILGFMQTFLGALIGAAIGQAFNGTVTPLAAGFCSVSVAALLMILIAERGKMFQPHNAPVSGHVTDLH
;
A
#
# COMPACT_ATOMS: atom_id res chain seq x y z
N MET A 1 8.27 -16.03 -22.97
CA MET A 1 8.99 -14.94 -22.25
C MET A 1 9.95 -15.57 -21.25
N PRO A 2 11.25 -15.14 -21.17
CA PRO A 2 12.19 -15.64 -20.16
C PRO A 2 11.72 -15.27 -18.73
N ARG A 3 12.09 -16.09 -17.73
CA ARG A 3 11.67 -15.89 -16.33
C ARG A 3 12.05 -14.52 -15.77
N TRP A 4 13.26 -14.05 -16.04
CA TRP A 4 13.72 -12.76 -15.58
C TRP A 4 12.92 -11.58 -16.18
N GLU A 5 12.55 -11.69 -17.49
CA GLU A 5 11.73 -10.70 -18.16
C GLU A 5 10.30 -10.66 -17.58
N PHE A 6 9.74 -11.82 -17.24
CA PHE A 6 8.45 -11.92 -16.56
C PHE A 6 8.46 -11.22 -15.20
N ILE A 7 9.48 -11.47 -14.38
CA ILE A 7 9.64 -10.85 -13.07
C ILE A 7 9.80 -9.34 -13.22
N ALA A 8 10.63 -8.89 -14.14
CA ALA A 8 10.85 -7.47 -14.40
C ALA A 8 9.58 -6.74 -14.86
N LEU A 9 8.78 -7.37 -15.74
CA LEU A 9 7.51 -6.81 -16.20
C LEU A 9 6.48 -6.71 -15.06
N CYS A 10 6.30 -7.77 -14.27
CA CYS A 10 5.40 -7.74 -13.11
C CYS A 10 5.84 -6.72 -12.07
N ALA A 11 7.14 -6.61 -11.82
CA ALA A 11 7.71 -5.60 -10.94
C ALA A 11 7.50 -4.17 -11.48
N ALA A 12 7.68 -3.95 -12.78
CA ALA A 12 7.43 -2.66 -13.42
C ALA A 12 5.95 -2.25 -13.34
N LEU A 13 5.03 -3.20 -13.55
CA LEU A 13 3.59 -2.96 -13.39
C LEU A 13 3.24 -2.52 -11.96
N MET A 14 3.79 -3.19 -10.94
CA MET A 14 3.57 -2.81 -9.55
C MET A 14 4.27 -1.50 -9.19
N ALA A 15 5.45 -1.25 -9.76
CA ALA A 15 6.24 -0.04 -9.56
C ALA A 15 5.50 1.23 -9.99
N LEU A 16 4.69 1.19 -11.06
CA LEU A 16 3.86 2.33 -11.51
C LEU A 16 3.01 2.89 -10.38
N ASN A 17 2.46 2.03 -9.52
CA ASN A 17 1.62 2.46 -8.41
C ASN A 17 2.42 3.21 -7.34
N SER A 18 3.53 2.65 -6.87
CA SER A 18 4.37 3.29 -5.86
C SER A 18 5.00 4.59 -6.40
N LEU A 19 5.50 4.56 -7.63
CA LEU A 19 6.04 5.74 -8.29
C LEU A 19 5.02 6.88 -8.33
N ALA A 20 3.75 6.60 -8.67
CA ALA A 20 2.72 7.62 -8.76
C ALA A 20 2.38 8.31 -7.43
N ILE A 21 2.65 7.65 -6.31
CA ILE A 21 2.46 8.22 -4.97
C ILE A 21 3.68 9.08 -4.59
N ASP A 22 4.86 8.48 -4.67
CA ASP A 22 6.06 9.02 -4.01
C ASP A 22 6.76 10.11 -4.83
N ILE A 23 6.69 10.05 -6.17
CA ILE A 23 7.31 11.03 -7.07
C ILE A 23 6.74 12.44 -6.92
N MET A 24 5.50 12.55 -6.43
CA MET A 24 4.82 13.84 -6.29
C MET A 24 5.12 14.55 -4.98
N LEU A 25 5.66 13.86 -3.97
CA LEU A 25 5.87 14.43 -2.65
C LEU A 25 6.63 15.77 -2.66
N PRO A 26 7.76 15.92 -3.38
CA PRO A 26 8.46 17.19 -3.43
C PRO A 26 7.71 18.31 -4.19
N ALA A 27 6.74 17.96 -5.04
CA ALA A 27 6.00 18.91 -5.87
C ALA A 27 4.72 19.46 -5.22
N LEU A 28 4.25 18.88 -4.10
CA LEU A 28 2.95 19.25 -3.51
C LEU A 28 2.84 20.74 -3.17
N GLN A 29 3.91 21.37 -2.70
CA GLN A 29 3.94 22.79 -2.41
C GLN A 29 3.74 23.63 -3.68
N GLN A 30 4.44 23.33 -4.76
CA GLN A 30 4.33 24.05 -6.02
C GLN A 30 2.95 23.83 -6.68
N ILE A 31 2.40 22.62 -6.61
CA ILE A 31 1.05 22.30 -7.09
C ILE A 31 0.02 23.16 -6.34
N GLY A 32 0.11 23.21 -5.00
CA GLY A 32 -0.80 24.03 -4.20
C GLY A 32 -0.73 25.51 -4.55
N ALA A 33 0.48 26.06 -4.66
CA ALA A 33 0.70 27.46 -5.01
C ALA A 33 0.18 27.80 -6.43
N SER A 34 0.47 26.94 -7.42
CA SER A 34 0.11 27.18 -8.82
C SER A 34 -1.41 27.04 -9.08
N LEU A 35 -2.11 26.20 -8.32
CA LEU A 35 -3.55 25.97 -8.47
C LEU A 35 -4.41 26.70 -7.42
N GLY A 36 -3.82 27.65 -6.68
CA GLY A 36 -4.54 28.52 -5.76
C GLY A 36 -5.12 27.79 -4.53
N VAL A 37 -4.47 26.77 -4.05
CA VAL A 37 -4.91 26.02 -2.86
C VAL A 37 -4.63 26.85 -1.60
N VAL A 38 -5.68 27.35 -0.97
CA VAL A 38 -5.59 28.26 0.18
C VAL A 38 -5.07 27.55 1.42
N SER A 39 -5.58 26.35 1.72
CA SER A 39 -5.16 25.57 2.89
C SER A 39 -4.01 24.66 2.54
N GLU A 40 -2.92 24.73 3.30
CA GLU A 40 -1.74 23.88 3.08
C GLU A 40 -2.06 22.39 3.18
N ASN A 41 -2.96 22.01 4.07
CA ASN A 41 -3.37 20.63 4.26
C ASN A 41 -4.13 20.08 3.05
N HIS A 42 -4.84 20.91 2.31
CA HIS A 42 -5.58 20.46 1.12
C HIS A 42 -4.67 19.93 0.00
N ARG A 43 -3.39 20.31 -0.04
CA ARG A 43 -2.40 19.74 -0.99
C ARG A 43 -2.31 18.22 -0.88
N GLN A 44 -2.52 17.67 0.31
CA GLN A 44 -2.49 16.23 0.58
C GLN A 44 -3.59 15.47 -0.17
N TYR A 45 -4.70 16.13 -0.55
CA TYR A 45 -5.77 15.47 -1.31
C TYR A 45 -5.32 14.92 -2.66
N VAL A 46 -4.22 15.43 -3.22
CA VAL A 46 -3.61 14.89 -4.45
C VAL A 46 -3.20 13.41 -4.28
N ILE A 47 -2.65 13.07 -3.11
CA ILE A 47 -2.28 11.69 -2.76
C ILE A 47 -3.54 10.89 -2.39
N THR A 48 -4.38 11.47 -1.55
CA THR A 48 -5.61 10.82 -1.05
C THR A 48 -6.54 10.44 -2.21
N ALA A 49 -6.78 11.35 -3.17
CA ALA A 49 -7.62 11.06 -4.33
C ALA A 49 -7.10 9.86 -5.14
N TYR A 50 -5.79 9.82 -5.38
CA TYR A 50 -5.17 8.67 -6.05
C TYR A 50 -5.38 7.37 -5.28
N MET A 51 -5.15 7.38 -3.95
CA MET A 51 -5.31 6.19 -3.12
C MET A 51 -6.75 5.69 -3.03
N LEU A 52 -7.72 6.62 -3.01
CA LEU A 52 -9.14 6.25 -3.05
C LEU A 52 -9.50 5.59 -4.38
N GLY A 53 -9.03 6.15 -5.49
CA GLY A 53 -9.18 5.52 -6.80
C GLY A 53 -8.54 4.14 -6.86
N PHE A 54 -7.31 4.02 -6.37
CA PHE A 54 -6.55 2.79 -6.34
C PHE A 54 -7.22 1.72 -5.44
N GLY A 55 -7.64 2.09 -4.25
CA GLY A 55 -8.35 1.19 -3.34
C GLY A 55 -9.68 0.72 -3.93
N GLY A 56 -10.51 1.67 -4.43
CA GLY A 56 -11.79 1.36 -5.06
C GLY A 56 -11.65 0.44 -6.28
N GLY A 57 -10.65 0.70 -7.12
CA GLY A 57 -10.38 -0.11 -8.31
C GLY A 57 -10.05 -1.58 -8.03
N GLN A 58 -9.45 -1.89 -6.87
CA GLN A 58 -9.10 -3.28 -6.51
C GLN A 58 -10.32 -4.20 -6.45
N LEU A 59 -11.48 -3.67 -6.05
CA LEU A 59 -12.73 -4.45 -6.02
C LEU A 59 -13.24 -4.83 -7.41
N PHE A 60 -12.95 -4.00 -8.42
CA PHE A 60 -13.42 -4.21 -9.79
C PHE A 60 -12.49 -5.10 -10.59
N PHE A 61 -11.19 -4.83 -10.55
CA PHE A 61 -10.23 -5.50 -11.41
C PHE A 61 -10.03 -6.98 -11.06
N GLY A 62 -10.21 -7.40 -9.80
CA GLY A 62 -10.16 -8.81 -9.41
C GLY A 62 -11.19 -9.65 -10.19
N PRO A 63 -12.48 -9.47 -9.91
CA PRO A 63 -13.55 -10.22 -10.57
C PRO A 63 -13.58 -10.05 -12.11
N ILE A 64 -13.30 -8.85 -12.62
CA ILE A 64 -13.26 -8.58 -14.05
C ILE A 64 -12.15 -9.40 -14.72
N SER A 65 -10.97 -9.46 -14.11
CA SER A 65 -9.84 -10.24 -14.65
C SER A 65 -10.05 -11.75 -14.56
N ASP A 66 -10.82 -12.23 -13.59
CA ASP A 66 -11.21 -13.64 -13.48
C ASP A 66 -12.25 -14.05 -14.56
N ARG A 67 -13.02 -13.08 -15.05
CA ARG A 67 -14.03 -13.31 -16.09
C ARG A 67 -13.49 -13.20 -17.52
N TYR A 68 -12.79 -12.09 -17.80
CA TYR A 68 -12.42 -11.69 -19.16
C TYR A 68 -10.97 -12.07 -19.52
N GLY A 69 -10.22 -12.68 -18.60
CA GLY A 69 -8.79 -12.91 -18.74
C GLY A 69 -7.97 -11.77 -18.15
N ARG A 70 -6.65 -11.97 -18.04
CA ARG A 70 -5.74 -11.02 -17.38
C ARG A 70 -5.40 -9.84 -18.26
N ARG A 71 -5.20 -10.10 -19.55
CA ARG A 71 -4.63 -9.13 -20.49
C ARG A 71 -5.58 -7.94 -20.75
N ALA A 72 -6.84 -8.20 -21.07
CA ALA A 72 -7.78 -7.14 -21.47
C ALA A 72 -8.05 -6.12 -20.34
N PRO A 73 -8.34 -6.52 -19.07
CA PRO A 73 -8.51 -5.57 -17.98
C PRO A 73 -7.22 -4.83 -17.61
N LEU A 74 -6.05 -5.48 -17.75
CA LEU A 74 -4.75 -4.83 -17.53
C LEU A 74 -4.53 -3.69 -18.52
N VAL A 75 -4.76 -3.95 -19.81
CA VAL A 75 -4.62 -2.95 -20.87
C VAL A 75 -5.61 -1.79 -20.66
N PHE A 76 -6.85 -2.09 -20.32
CA PHE A 76 -7.85 -1.07 -19.98
C PHE A 76 -7.37 -0.20 -18.81
N GLY A 77 -6.91 -0.79 -17.72
CA GLY A 77 -6.39 -0.04 -16.57
C GLY A 77 -5.19 0.82 -16.90
N LEU A 78 -4.26 0.32 -17.74
CA LEU A 78 -3.10 1.07 -18.20
C LEU A 78 -3.49 2.24 -19.11
N ILE A 79 -4.46 2.06 -20.00
CA ILE A 79 -5.01 3.17 -20.84
C ILE A 79 -5.61 4.24 -19.94
N VAL A 80 -6.44 3.85 -18.97
CA VAL A 80 -7.05 4.77 -18.01
C VAL A 80 -5.97 5.53 -17.22
N TYR A 81 -4.94 4.83 -16.75
CA TYR A 81 -3.81 5.42 -16.03
C TYR A 81 -3.09 6.47 -16.88
N VAL A 82 -2.70 6.11 -18.10
CA VAL A 82 -1.96 6.99 -19.02
C VAL A 82 -2.80 8.23 -19.39
N ALA A 83 -4.07 8.02 -19.76
CA ALA A 83 -4.97 9.12 -20.13
C ALA A 83 -5.19 10.09 -18.95
N ALA A 84 -5.40 9.56 -17.74
CA ALA A 84 -5.57 10.36 -16.55
C ALA A 84 -4.28 11.11 -16.16
N ALA A 85 -3.11 10.48 -16.29
CA ALA A 85 -1.82 11.14 -16.07
C ALA A 85 -1.57 12.27 -17.07
N ALA A 86 -1.85 12.03 -18.37
CA ALA A 86 -1.75 13.06 -19.40
C ALA A 86 -2.71 14.23 -19.15
N ALA A 87 -3.96 13.95 -18.75
CA ALA A 87 -4.93 14.99 -18.38
C ALA A 87 -4.49 15.77 -17.12
N ALA A 88 -3.91 15.10 -16.14
CA ALA A 88 -3.37 15.75 -14.94
C ALA A 88 -2.20 16.70 -15.26
N ALA A 89 -1.37 16.36 -16.27
CA ALA A 89 -0.27 17.21 -16.72
C ALA A 89 -0.70 18.58 -17.27
N ILE A 90 -1.96 18.71 -17.69
CA ILE A 90 -2.53 19.95 -18.24
C ILE A 90 -3.71 20.48 -17.41
N ALA A 91 -3.88 20.00 -16.19
CA ALA A 91 -5.01 20.35 -15.35
C ALA A 91 -4.99 21.84 -14.94
N PRO A 92 -5.98 22.66 -15.33
CA PRO A 92 -6.02 24.10 -15.03
C PRO A 92 -6.57 24.40 -13.64
N SER A 93 -7.09 23.41 -12.92
CA SER A 93 -7.67 23.60 -11.60
C SER A 93 -7.36 22.42 -10.68
N PHE A 94 -7.34 22.71 -9.37
CA PHE A 94 -7.09 21.70 -8.35
C PHE A 94 -8.16 20.59 -8.36
N ALA A 95 -9.44 20.94 -8.54
CA ALA A 95 -10.52 19.97 -8.60
C ALA A 95 -10.38 19.00 -9.79
N LEU A 96 -9.98 19.50 -10.97
CA LEU A 96 -9.71 18.63 -12.12
C LEU A 96 -8.49 17.73 -11.86
N LEU A 97 -7.43 18.26 -11.26
CA LEU A 97 -6.27 17.48 -10.87
C LEU A 97 -6.67 16.34 -9.94
N LEU A 98 -7.48 16.59 -8.90
CA LEU A 98 -7.97 15.56 -7.98
C LEU A 98 -8.80 14.50 -8.70
N THR A 99 -9.66 14.91 -9.63
CA THR A 99 -10.46 13.98 -10.46
C THR A 99 -9.54 13.09 -11.32
N CYS A 100 -8.55 13.69 -11.98
CA CYS A 100 -7.56 12.96 -12.75
C CYS A 100 -6.77 11.97 -11.86
N ARG A 101 -6.40 12.36 -10.66
CA ARG A 101 -5.72 11.49 -9.69
C ARG A 101 -6.57 10.31 -9.25
N LEU A 102 -7.86 10.54 -8.97
CA LEU A 102 -8.81 9.47 -8.64
C LEU A 102 -8.90 8.44 -9.79
N ILE A 103 -9.07 8.93 -11.02
CA ILE A 103 -9.16 8.08 -12.23
C ILE A 103 -7.83 7.37 -12.49
N GLN A 104 -6.70 8.04 -12.31
CA GLN A 104 -5.36 7.45 -12.45
C GLN A 104 -5.15 6.32 -11.43
N GLY A 105 -5.54 6.55 -10.17
CA GLY A 105 -5.50 5.53 -9.12
C GLY A 105 -6.37 4.33 -9.47
N PHE A 106 -7.59 4.54 -9.96
CA PHE A 106 -8.46 3.47 -10.41
C PHE A 106 -7.78 2.62 -11.49
N GLY A 107 -7.19 3.24 -12.52
CA GLY A 107 -6.42 2.52 -13.55
C GLY A 107 -5.21 1.75 -12.98
N ALA A 108 -4.51 2.34 -12.02
CA ALA A 108 -3.36 1.71 -11.35
C ALA A 108 -3.74 0.43 -10.58
N ALA A 109 -4.97 0.31 -10.09
CA ALA A 109 -5.41 -0.88 -9.37
C ALA A 109 -5.30 -2.15 -10.24
N ALA A 110 -5.52 -2.03 -11.54
CA ALA A 110 -5.36 -3.12 -12.49
C ALA A 110 -3.93 -3.68 -12.46
N THR A 111 -2.91 -2.80 -12.43
CA THR A 111 -1.51 -3.24 -12.50
C THR A 111 -1.12 -4.11 -11.31
N ARG A 112 -1.55 -3.75 -10.10
CA ARG A 112 -1.25 -4.54 -8.90
C ARG A 112 -2.05 -5.84 -8.84
N VAL A 113 -3.38 -5.76 -9.00
CA VAL A 113 -4.27 -6.91 -8.85
C VAL A 113 -3.94 -7.98 -9.89
N ILE A 114 -3.75 -7.55 -11.13
CA ILE A 114 -3.52 -8.48 -12.24
C ILE A 114 -2.08 -9.01 -12.23
N ALA A 115 -1.07 -8.22 -11.87
CA ALA A 115 0.30 -8.72 -11.73
C ALA A 115 0.39 -9.88 -10.72
N VAL A 116 -0.26 -9.73 -9.55
CA VAL A 116 -0.33 -10.80 -8.55
C VAL A 116 -1.08 -12.03 -9.09
N SER A 117 -2.17 -11.82 -9.81
CA SER A 117 -2.96 -12.91 -10.42
C SER A 117 -2.16 -13.66 -11.49
N ILE A 118 -1.42 -12.95 -12.35
CA ILE A 118 -0.56 -13.54 -13.39
C ILE A 118 0.54 -14.41 -12.77
N VAL A 119 1.16 -13.95 -11.69
CA VAL A 119 2.18 -14.74 -10.97
C VAL A 119 1.56 -16.03 -10.43
N ARG A 120 0.37 -15.93 -9.82
CA ARG A 120 -0.36 -17.09 -9.29
C ARG A 120 -0.80 -18.07 -10.40
N ASP A 121 -1.18 -17.56 -11.57
CA ASP A 121 -1.60 -18.40 -12.70
C ASP A 121 -0.41 -19.11 -13.36
N THR A 122 0.82 -18.62 -13.15
CA THR A 122 2.04 -19.11 -13.84
C THR A 122 2.93 -19.97 -12.93
N PHE A 123 2.91 -19.74 -11.64
CA PHE A 123 3.80 -20.40 -10.67
C PHE A 123 3.04 -20.91 -9.45
N ASP A 124 3.46 -22.10 -8.96
CA ASP A 124 2.90 -22.76 -7.79
C ASP A 124 3.89 -22.86 -6.64
N GLY A 125 3.37 -22.94 -5.42
CA GLY A 125 4.10 -23.28 -4.22
C GLY A 125 5.35 -22.43 -3.98
N ARG A 126 6.52 -23.09 -3.83
CA ARG A 126 7.80 -22.41 -3.54
C ARG A 126 8.25 -21.46 -4.65
N ARG A 127 7.97 -21.80 -5.92
CA ARG A 127 8.34 -20.96 -7.07
C ARG A 127 7.55 -19.67 -7.11
N MET A 128 6.26 -19.74 -6.78
CA MET A 128 5.42 -18.54 -6.65
C MET A 128 5.96 -17.61 -5.56
N ALA A 129 6.30 -18.15 -4.38
CA ALA A 129 6.85 -17.37 -3.28
C ALA A 129 8.18 -16.70 -3.65
N GLU A 130 9.07 -17.41 -4.35
CA GLU A 130 10.33 -16.87 -4.83
C GLU A 130 10.13 -15.71 -5.82
N VAL A 131 9.27 -15.90 -6.83
CA VAL A 131 8.97 -14.86 -7.84
C VAL A 131 8.33 -13.64 -7.19
N MET A 132 7.35 -13.83 -6.31
CA MET A 132 6.72 -12.73 -5.57
C MET A 132 7.73 -11.96 -4.70
N SER A 133 8.65 -12.66 -4.04
CA SER A 133 9.69 -12.00 -3.24
C SER A 133 10.62 -11.13 -4.09
N LEU A 134 10.99 -11.58 -5.29
CA LEU A 134 11.80 -10.79 -6.22
C LEU A 134 11.03 -9.55 -6.72
N ILE A 135 9.76 -9.71 -7.05
CA ILE A 135 8.89 -8.59 -7.47
C ILE A 135 8.76 -7.57 -6.33
N PHE A 136 8.51 -8.02 -5.10
CA PHE A 136 8.40 -7.13 -3.95
C PHE A 136 9.73 -6.44 -3.60
N MET A 137 10.87 -7.10 -3.81
CA MET A 137 12.18 -6.47 -3.61
C MET A 137 12.37 -5.27 -4.57
N VAL A 138 12.03 -5.43 -5.85
CA VAL A 138 12.05 -4.32 -6.82
C VAL A 138 11.04 -3.25 -6.44
N PHE A 139 9.81 -3.65 -6.08
CA PHE A 139 8.76 -2.71 -5.65
C PHE A 139 9.20 -1.86 -4.45
N MET A 140 9.90 -2.43 -3.48
CA MET A 140 10.40 -1.70 -2.31
C MET A 140 11.54 -0.72 -2.61
N ALA A 141 12.24 -0.88 -3.74
CA ALA A 141 13.25 0.09 -4.16
C ALA A 141 12.62 1.40 -4.69
N ILE A 142 11.38 1.35 -5.18
CA ILE A 142 10.71 2.52 -5.79
C ILE A 142 10.50 3.68 -4.80
N PRO A 143 9.96 3.49 -3.59
CA PRO A 143 9.81 4.57 -2.61
C PRO A 143 11.14 5.24 -2.24
N VAL A 144 12.25 4.50 -2.34
CA VAL A 144 13.59 5.04 -2.08
C VAL A 144 14.00 6.04 -3.19
N VAL A 145 13.68 5.75 -4.43
CA VAL A 145 14.17 6.49 -5.61
C VAL A 145 13.17 7.54 -6.11
N ALA A 146 11.86 7.27 -5.96
CA ALA A 146 10.81 8.08 -6.57
C ALA A 146 10.80 9.56 -6.11
N PRO A 147 10.93 9.90 -4.82
CA PRO A 147 11.01 11.31 -4.41
C PRO A 147 12.23 12.02 -4.99
N GLY A 148 13.36 11.29 -5.13
CA GLY A 148 14.57 11.82 -5.78
C GLY A 148 14.35 12.13 -7.26
N ILE A 149 13.64 11.27 -8.00
CA ILE A 149 13.26 11.55 -9.39
C ILE A 149 12.34 12.77 -9.45
N GLY A 150 11.35 12.86 -8.57
CA GLY A 150 10.48 14.02 -8.47
C GLY A 150 11.23 15.31 -8.21
N GLN A 151 12.13 15.31 -7.22
CA GLN A 151 12.98 16.43 -6.90
C GLN A 151 13.86 16.83 -8.08
N PHE A 152 14.48 15.86 -8.76
CA PHE A 152 15.32 16.12 -9.94
C PHE A 152 14.53 16.79 -11.07
N ILE A 153 13.30 16.33 -11.36
CA ILE A 153 12.43 16.98 -12.35
C ILE A 153 12.16 18.42 -11.95
N MET A 154 11.85 18.66 -10.66
CA MET A 154 11.54 19.99 -10.13
C MET A 154 12.68 20.99 -10.19
N LEU A 155 13.95 20.55 -10.31
CA LEU A 155 15.11 21.43 -10.49
C LEU A 155 15.13 22.08 -11.89
N PHE A 156 14.58 21.42 -12.91
CA PHE A 156 14.67 21.86 -14.31
C PHE A 156 13.32 22.21 -14.93
N ALA A 157 12.22 21.75 -14.32
CA ALA A 157 10.90 21.83 -14.92
C ALA A 157 9.80 22.02 -13.86
N SER A 158 8.60 22.40 -14.30
CA SER A 158 7.43 22.52 -13.42
C SER A 158 6.85 21.14 -13.06
N TRP A 159 6.01 21.11 -12.02
CA TRP A 159 5.32 19.92 -11.56
C TRP A 159 4.54 19.15 -12.64
N HIS A 160 4.10 19.80 -13.71
CA HIS A 160 3.41 19.19 -14.86
C HIS A 160 4.24 18.05 -15.48
N TRP A 161 5.58 18.21 -15.51
CA TRP A 161 6.48 17.21 -16.09
C TRP A 161 6.57 15.93 -15.27
N ILE A 162 6.20 15.96 -13.98
CA ILE A 162 6.06 14.74 -13.17
C ILE A 162 4.96 13.86 -13.75
N PHE A 163 3.81 14.46 -14.10
CA PHE A 163 2.72 13.72 -14.73
C PHE A 163 3.05 13.23 -16.14
N VAL A 164 3.77 14.04 -16.92
CA VAL A 164 4.29 13.60 -18.22
C VAL A 164 5.21 12.41 -18.07
N THR A 165 6.13 12.44 -17.10
CA THR A 165 7.04 11.33 -16.81
C THR A 165 6.28 10.06 -16.42
N MET A 166 5.25 10.18 -15.57
CA MET A 166 4.38 9.06 -15.22
C MET A 166 3.63 8.51 -16.42
N ALA A 167 3.08 9.38 -17.29
CA ALA A 167 2.37 8.96 -18.49
C ALA A 167 3.28 8.22 -19.47
N VAL A 168 4.48 8.76 -19.72
CA VAL A 168 5.48 8.15 -20.62
C VAL A 168 5.97 6.82 -20.04
N GLY A 169 6.30 6.77 -18.75
CA GLY A 169 6.72 5.53 -18.08
C GLY A 169 5.64 4.46 -18.16
N ALA A 170 4.39 4.82 -17.91
CA ALA A 170 3.26 3.89 -18.03
C ALA A 170 3.01 3.46 -19.48
N MET A 171 3.19 4.34 -20.48
CA MET A 171 3.12 3.97 -21.89
C MET A 171 4.19 2.94 -22.26
N LEU A 172 5.42 3.12 -21.81
CA LEU A 172 6.52 2.17 -22.06
C LEU A 172 6.22 0.79 -21.43
N VAL A 173 5.76 0.77 -20.18
CA VAL A 173 5.37 -0.47 -19.50
C VAL A 173 4.15 -1.11 -20.19
N SER A 174 3.19 -0.31 -20.66
CA SER A 174 2.02 -0.78 -21.41
C SER A 174 2.42 -1.42 -22.74
N ALA A 175 3.30 -0.77 -23.50
CA ALA A 175 3.83 -1.32 -24.74
C ALA A 175 4.58 -2.63 -24.49
N TRP A 176 5.39 -2.68 -23.46
CA TRP A 176 6.09 -3.91 -23.07
C TRP A 176 5.12 -5.03 -22.70
N ALA A 177 4.10 -4.75 -21.88
CA ALA A 177 3.08 -5.71 -21.51
C ALA A 177 2.28 -6.20 -22.73
N LEU A 178 1.86 -5.29 -23.63
CA LEU A 178 1.13 -5.63 -24.85
C LEU A 178 1.91 -6.55 -25.79
N LEU A 179 3.21 -6.29 -25.94
CA LEU A 179 4.06 -7.03 -26.86
C LEU A 179 4.52 -8.39 -26.30
N ARG A 180 4.68 -8.52 -24.98
CA ARG A 180 5.38 -9.63 -24.37
C ARG A 180 4.54 -10.49 -23.44
N LEU A 181 3.46 -9.95 -22.84
CA LEU A 181 2.64 -10.68 -21.88
C LEU A 181 1.56 -11.49 -22.61
N PRO A 182 1.63 -12.84 -22.56
CA PRO A 182 0.55 -13.70 -23.06
C PRO A 182 -0.65 -13.66 -22.11
N GLU A 183 -1.80 -14.13 -22.59
CA GLU A 183 -2.93 -14.42 -21.68
C GLU A 183 -2.57 -15.63 -20.80
N THR A 184 -2.69 -15.47 -19.49
CA THR A 184 -2.31 -16.51 -18.53
C THR A 184 -3.50 -17.27 -17.96
N LEU A 185 -4.72 -16.70 -18.06
CA LEU A 185 -5.92 -17.37 -17.59
C LEU A 185 -6.49 -18.29 -18.67
N HIS A 186 -6.41 -19.60 -18.44
CA HIS A 186 -7.06 -20.58 -19.31
C HIS A 186 -8.58 -20.36 -19.37
N PRO A 187 -9.22 -20.52 -20.55
CA PRO A 187 -10.67 -20.32 -20.70
C PRO A 187 -11.51 -21.16 -19.74
N GLU A 188 -11.05 -22.35 -19.38
CA GLU A 188 -11.71 -23.29 -18.46
C GLU A 188 -11.78 -22.80 -17.01
N TYR A 189 -10.85 -21.92 -16.60
CA TYR A 189 -10.79 -21.36 -15.25
C TYR A 189 -11.50 -20.00 -15.14
N ARG A 190 -12.14 -19.53 -16.21
CA ARG A 190 -12.91 -18.28 -16.19
C ARG A 190 -14.14 -18.41 -15.30
N ARG A 191 -14.26 -17.57 -14.30
CA ARG A 191 -15.39 -17.56 -13.38
C ARG A 191 -16.51 -16.67 -13.89
N PRO A 192 -17.80 -17.07 -13.77
CA PRO A 192 -18.91 -16.19 -14.11
C PRO A 192 -18.93 -14.99 -13.15
N LEU A 193 -19.08 -13.79 -13.72
CA LEU A 193 -19.19 -12.54 -12.95
C LEU A 193 -20.66 -12.43 -12.51
N THR A 194 -21.00 -13.07 -11.40
CA THR A 194 -22.33 -12.96 -10.82
C THR A 194 -22.29 -12.07 -9.59
N VAL A 195 -23.25 -11.17 -9.47
CA VAL A 195 -23.41 -10.31 -8.29
C VAL A 195 -23.46 -11.15 -7.01
N SER A 196 -24.11 -12.32 -7.06
CA SER A 196 -24.18 -13.24 -5.93
C SER A 196 -22.81 -13.78 -5.50
N SER A 197 -21.89 -14.06 -6.43
CA SER A 197 -20.54 -14.53 -6.09
C SER A 197 -19.73 -13.44 -5.40
N VAL A 198 -19.80 -12.19 -5.92
CA VAL A 198 -19.11 -11.04 -5.30
C VAL A 198 -19.70 -10.73 -3.94
N VAL A 199 -21.02 -10.61 -3.83
CA VAL A 199 -21.72 -10.36 -2.56
C VAL A 199 -21.51 -11.52 -1.57
N GLY A 200 -21.48 -12.76 -2.05
CA GLY A 200 -21.18 -13.95 -1.24
C GLY A 200 -19.78 -13.87 -0.63
N GLY A 201 -18.76 -13.48 -1.41
CA GLY A 201 -17.41 -13.27 -0.93
C GLY A 201 -17.32 -12.15 0.12
N PHE A 202 -17.98 -11.01 -0.14
CA PHE A 202 -18.08 -9.93 0.86
C PHE A 202 -18.76 -10.40 2.15
N ARG A 203 -19.86 -11.11 2.04
CA ARG A 203 -20.59 -11.63 3.22
C ARG A 203 -19.69 -12.54 4.06
N ILE A 204 -18.93 -13.44 3.44
CA ILE A 204 -18.03 -14.36 4.16
C ILE A 204 -16.94 -13.58 4.90
N VAL A 205 -16.29 -12.62 4.26
CA VAL A 205 -15.26 -11.77 4.89
C VAL A 205 -15.84 -10.96 6.04
N LEU A 206 -16.99 -10.33 5.83
CA LEU A 206 -17.64 -9.47 6.83
C LEU A 206 -18.30 -10.24 7.99
N THR A 207 -18.63 -11.50 7.80
CA THR A 207 -19.22 -12.35 8.87
C THR A 207 -18.18 -13.14 9.66
N ASN A 208 -16.97 -13.34 9.10
CA ASN A 208 -15.91 -14.01 9.83
C ASN A 208 -15.20 -13.02 10.77
N ARG A 209 -15.40 -13.20 12.08
CA ARG A 209 -14.84 -12.30 13.11
C ARG A 209 -13.32 -12.19 13.02
N LEU A 210 -12.61 -13.32 12.86
CA LEU A 210 -11.14 -13.32 12.83
C LEU A 210 -10.63 -12.54 11.62
N THR A 211 -11.17 -12.86 10.43
CA THR A 211 -10.85 -12.15 9.18
C THR A 211 -11.12 -10.65 9.30
N LEU A 212 -12.31 -10.27 9.74
CA LEU A 212 -12.71 -8.86 9.79
C LEU A 212 -11.85 -8.06 10.77
N CYS A 213 -11.61 -8.60 11.97
CA CYS A 213 -10.81 -7.92 12.97
C CYS A 213 -9.34 -7.75 12.55
N TYR A 214 -8.71 -8.80 11.99
CA TYR A 214 -7.34 -8.68 11.47
C TYR A 214 -7.26 -7.80 10.23
N ALA A 215 -8.30 -7.77 9.38
CA ALA A 215 -8.40 -6.84 8.25
C ALA A 215 -8.44 -5.39 8.72
N PHE A 216 -9.27 -5.07 9.73
CA PHE A 216 -9.30 -3.72 10.30
C PHE A 216 -7.98 -3.37 11.03
N ALA A 217 -7.41 -4.30 11.80
CA ALA A 217 -6.12 -4.07 12.43
C ALA A 217 -5.03 -3.73 11.39
N SER A 218 -4.97 -4.48 10.29
CA SER A 218 -4.08 -4.19 9.18
C SER A 218 -4.39 -2.83 8.54
N THR A 219 -5.66 -2.51 8.33
CA THR A 219 -6.11 -1.21 7.79
C THR A 219 -5.64 -0.05 8.65
N PHE A 220 -5.77 -0.14 9.98
CA PHE A 220 -5.30 0.89 10.90
C PHE A 220 -3.78 1.10 10.84
N ILE A 221 -3.00 0.02 10.73
CA ILE A 221 -1.54 0.12 10.57
C ILE A 221 -1.18 0.80 9.25
N PHE A 222 -1.82 0.43 8.14
CA PHE A 222 -1.61 1.12 6.86
C PHE A 222 -2.08 2.58 6.89
N ALA A 223 -3.12 2.91 7.66
CA ALA A 223 -3.58 4.28 7.83
C ALA A 223 -2.50 5.18 8.48
N ALA A 224 -1.72 4.66 9.44
CA ALA A 224 -0.56 5.38 9.98
C ALA A 224 0.44 5.74 8.88
N MET A 225 0.79 4.76 8.04
CA MET A 225 1.69 4.97 6.91
C MET A 225 1.16 6.01 5.91
N PHE A 226 -0.13 5.94 5.57
CA PHE A 226 -0.75 6.90 4.65
C PHE A 226 -0.86 8.30 5.26
N GLY A 227 -1.10 8.40 6.58
CA GLY A 227 -1.03 9.66 7.31
C GLY A 227 0.36 10.29 7.24
N PHE A 228 1.41 9.49 7.43
CA PHE A 228 2.78 9.96 7.25
C PHE A 228 3.05 10.39 5.81
N ILE A 229 2.76 9.56 4.81
CA ILE A 229 2.99 9.89 3.39
C ILE A 229 2.29 11.21 3.03
N SER A 230 1.04 11.39 3.48
CA SER A 230 0.26 12.61 3.22
C SER A 230 0.89 13.86 3.83
N SER A 231 1.44 13.77 5.05
CA SER A 231 2.03 14.91 5.76
C SER A 231 3.55 15.02 5.65
N ALA A 232 4.21 14.06 4.96
CA ALA A 232 5.67 13.98 4.91
C ALA A 232 6.32 15.27 4.36
N GLN A 233 5.79 15.83 3.27
CA GLN A 233 6.29 17.08 2.70
C GLN A 233 6.20 18.22 3.71
N GLN A 234 5.06 18.42 4.38
CA GLN A 234 4.86 19.47 5.37
C GLN A 234 5.79 19.30 6.58
N ILE A 235 5.98 18.07 7.05
CA ILE A 235 6.85 17.78 8.19
C ILE A 235 8.31 18.08 7.83
N TYR A 236 8.81 17.53 6.72
CA TYR A 236 10.24 17.67 6.38
C TYR A 236 10.57 19.04 5.81
N VAL A 237 9.71 19.63 5.01
CA VAL A 237 10.01 20.92 4.35
C VAL A 237 9.52 22.10 5.17
N ASP A 238 8.27 22.10 5.66
CA ASP A 238 7.68 23.27 6.31
C ASP A 238 8.10 23.36 7.80
N ILE A 239 8.22 22.21 8.54
CA ILE A 239 8.67 22.24 9.96
C ILE A 239 10.18 22.19 10.06
N PHE A 240 10.85 21.20 9.42
CA PHE A 240 12.27 20.95 9.63
C PHE A 240 13.18 21.64 8.61
N HIS A 241 12.62 22.24 7.56
CA HIS A 241 13.35 22.99 6.53
C HIS A 241 14.49 22.19 5.90
N VAL A 242 14.33 20.84 5.76
CA VAL A 242 15.37 19.98 5.21
C VAL A 242 15.52 20.09 3.68
N GLY A 243 14.58 20.75 2.98
CA GLY A 243 14.68 21.12 1.57
C GLY A 243 15.18 19.98 0.67
N GLU A 244 16.38 20.13 0.13
CA GLU A 244 17.00 19.18 -0.80
C GLU A 244 17.31 17.80 -0.18
N LEU A 245 17.43 17.70 1.14
CA LEU A 245 17.70 16.45 1.85
C LEU A 245 16.44 15.58 2.02
N PHE A 246 15.26 16.08 1.69
CA PHE A 246 14.00 15.34 1.82
C PHE A 246 14.05 13.94 1.18
N PRO A 247 14.50 13.76 -0.09
CA PRO A 247 14.57 12.43 -0.69
C PRO A 247 15.49 11.46 0.06
N VAL A 248 16.61 11.96 0.59
CA VAL A 248 17.59 11.14 1.33
C VAL A 248 17.01 10.63 2.64
N ILE A 249 16.32 11.50 3.40
CA ILE A 249 15.67 11.13 4.66
C ILE A 249 14.53 10.15 4.39
N PHE A 250 13.72 10.42 3.37
CA PHE A 250 12.63 9.55 2.97
C PHE A 250 13.14 8.15 2.54
N ALA A 251 14.24 8.11 1.79
CA ALA A 251 14.92 6.86 1.43
C ALA A 251 15.44 6.11 2.67
N GLY A 252 15.96 6.82 3.68
CA GLY A 252 16.35 6.23 4.95
C GLY A 252 15.18 5.52 5.66
N VAL A 253 14.01 6.14 5.68
CA VAL A 253 12.78 5.54 6.24
C VAL A 253 12.37 4.29 5.46
N ALA A 254 12.41 4.34 4.12
CA ALA A 254 12.14 3.17 3.29
C ALA A 254 13.13 2.03 3.55
N GLY A 255 14.40 2.36 3.83
CA GLY A 255 15.42 1.40 4.28
C GLY A 255 15.07 0.72 5.60
N VAL A 256 14.56 1.47 6.58
CA VAL A 256 14.09 0.90 7.86
C VAL A 256 12.92 -0.07 7.62
N LEU A 257 11.98 0.26 6.75
CA LEU A 257 10.87 -0.63 6.38
C LEU A 257 11.37 -1.91 5.68
N ALA A 258 12.34 -1.80 4.78
CA ALA A 258 12.94 -2.96 4.14
C ALA A 258 13.63 -3.87 5.17
N PHE A 259 14.38 -3.29 6.10
CA PHE A 259 15.00 -4.01 7.23
C PHE A 259 13.95 -4.66 8.13
N SER A 260 12.86 -3.96 8.44
CA SER A 260 11.73 -4.49 9.21
C SER A 260 11.11 -5.75 8.56
N ASN A 261 10.87 -5.71 7.25
CA ASN A 261 10.37 -6.88 6.51
C ASN A 261 11.38 -8.04 6.50
N TYR A 262 12.67 -7.75 6.35
CA TYR A 262 13.72 -8.77 6.46
C TYR A 262 13.73 -9.40 7.84
N LEU A 263 13.66 -8.61 8.92
CA LEU A 263 13.61 -9.09 10.29
C LEU A 263 12.37 -9.98 10.53
N ASN A 264 11.20 -9.55 10.05
CA ASN A 264 9.98 -10.35 10.11
C ASN A 264 10.16 -11.71 9.42
N SER A 265 10.76 -11.74 8.23
CA SER A 265 10.97 -12.99 7.48
C SER A 265 11.85 -14.01 8.25
N ARG A 266 12.78 -13.52 9.07
CA ARG A 266 13.65 -14.37 9.92
C ARG A 266 12.97 -14.85 11.18
N LEU A 267 12.14 -13.99 11.80
CA LEU A 267 11.55 -14.26 13.11
C LEU A 267 10.22 -15.03 13.02
N VAL A 268 9.45 -14.84 11.95
CA VAL A 268 8.10 -15.43 11.85
C VAL A 268 8.11 -16.97 11.92
N GLY A 269 9.11 -17.61 11.35
CA GLY A 269 9.27 -19.07 11.39
C GLY A 269 9.60 -19.62 12.77
N GLN A 270 10.21 -18.81 13.64
CA GLN A 270 10.63 -19.22 14.99
C GLN A 270 9.57 -18.88 16.04
N VAL A 271 8.97 -17.69 15.95
CA VAL A 271 8.06 -17.15 16.96
C VAL A 271 6.59 -17.46 16.63
N GLY A 272 6.28 -17.60 15.34
CA GLY A 272 4.92 -17.74 14.81
C GLY A 272 4.25 -16.37 14.55
N MET A 273 3.36 -16.33 13.53
CA MET A 273 2.73 -15.09 13.06
C MET A 273 1.97 -14.34 14.16
N ARG A 274 1.16 -15.03 14.97
CA ARG A 274 0.33 -14.40 16.01
C ARG A 274 1.17 -13.75 17.11
N ARG A 275 2.12 -14.50 17.67
CA ARG A 275 2.99 -13.97 18.73
C ARG A 275 3.84 -12.81 18.26
N LEU A 276 4.40 -12.95 17.06
CA LEU A 276 5.26 -11.91 16.50
C LEU A 276 4.49 -10.64 16.20
N SER A 277 3.32 -10.72 15.54
CA SER A 277 2.51 -9.55 15.20
C SER A 277 1.88 -8.88 16.42
N GLN A 278 1.41 -9.65 17.39
CA GLN A 278 0.85 -9.09 18.63
C GLN A 278 1.94 -8.41 19.48
N GLY A 279 3.14 -9.00 19.57
CA GLY A 279 4.28 -8.36 20.22
C GLY A 279 4.72 -7.08 19.49
N ALA A 280 4.80 -7.12 18.16
CA ALA A 280 5.11 -5.96 17.32
C ALA A 280 4.08 -4.83 17.51
N LEU A 281 2.77 -5.17 17.66
CA LEU A 281 1.72 -4.18 17.91
C LEU A 281 1.89 -3.49 19.27
N LEU A 282 2.22 -4.22 20.32
CA LEU A 282 2.49 -3.61 21.63
C LEU A 282 3.71 -2.70 21.60
N VAL A 283 4.79 -3.12 20.92
CA VAL A 283 5.97 -2.28 20.71
C VAL A 283 5.62 -1.02 19.93
N PHE A 284 4.85 -1.15 18.84
CA PHE A 284 4.38 -0.02 18.04
C PHE A 284 3.54 0.96 18.88
N LEU A 285 2.63 0.45 19.70
CA LEU A 285 1.81 1.25 20.61
C LEU A 285 2.66 1.99 21.67
N CYS A 286 3.60 1.28 22.32
CA CYS A 286 4.48 1.91 23.33
C CYS A 286 5.32 3.03 22.73
N ILE A 287 5.91 2.81 21.54
CA ILE A 287 6.69 3.83 20.84
C ILE A 287 5.80 5.01 20.45
N SER A 288 4.61 4.74 19.88
CA SER A 288 3.68 5.78 19.46
C SER A 288 3.18 6.63 20.64
N LEU A 289 2.93 5.99 21.79
CA LEU A 289 2.53 6.69 23.02
C LEU A 289 3.69 7.54 23.56
N ALA A 290 4.90 7.00 23.63
CA ALA A 290 6.08 7.75 24.06
C ALA A 290 6.34 8.95 23.12
N TRP A 291 6.21 8.72 21.81
CA TRP A 291 6.33 9.79 20.81
C TRP A 291 5.28 10.89 21.02
N LEU A 292 4.01 10.52 21.24
CA LEU A 292 2.95 11.47 21.51
C LEU A 292 3.25 12.30 22.77
N VAL A 293 3.60 11.65 23.88
CA VAL A 293 3.93 12.36 25.13
C VAL A 293 5.07 13.37 24.93
N VAL A 294 6.17 12.94 24.31
CA VAL A 294 7.31 13.83 24.05
C VAL A 294 6.93 14.98 23.12
N SER A 295 6.10 14.73 22.12
CA SER A 295 5.65 15.77 21.18
C SER A 295 4.72 16.80 21.77
N LEU A 296 4.05 16.49 22.91
CA LEU A 296 3.22 17.42 23.67
C LEU A 296 4.06 18.30 24.61
N GLU A 297 5.16 17.77 25.16
CA GLU A 297 6.00 18.47 26.13
C GLU A 297 7.01 19.42 25.49
N MET A 298 7.46 19.12 24.26
CA MET A 298 8.52 19.90 23.63
C MET A 298 8.40 19.97 22.11
N LYS A 299 8.90 21.05 21.51
CA LYS A 299 9.12 21.12 20.07
C LYS A 299 10.22 20.14 19.68
N MET A 300 9.86 19.11 18.93
CA MET A 300 10.78 18.03 18.57
C MET A 300 11.83 18.52 17.56
N PRO A 301 13.13 18.33 17.82
CA PRO A 301 14.16 18.49 16.79
C PRO A 301 14.11 17.33 15.78
N LEU A 302 14.64 17.55 14.57
CA LEU A 302 14.62 16.59 13.47
C LEU A 302 15.15 15.20 13.86
N TRP A 303 16.29 15.16 14.56
CA TRP A 303 16.92 13.89 14.95
C TRP A 303 16.03 13.06 15.86
N LEU A 304 15.30 13.71 16.79
CA LEU A 304 14.39 13.03 17.70
C LEU A 304 13.14 12.54 16.98
N PHE A 305 12.60 13.34 16.07
CA PHE A 305 11.51 12.92 15.17
C PHE A 305 11.88 11.70 14.37
N ILE A 306 13.05 11.73 13.70
CA ILE A 306 13.53 10.58 12.89
C ILE A 306 13.72 9.35 13.77
N THR A 307 14.23 9.49 14.98
CA THR A 307 14.44 8.37 15.91
C THR A 307 13.11 7.71 16.28
N PHE A 308 12.10 8.48 16.70
CA PHE A 308 10.79 7.93 17.02
C PHE A 308 10.10 7.32 15.80
N PHE A 309 10.14 8.01 14.68
CA PHE A 309 9.51 7.54 13.46
C PHE A 309 10.16 6.24 12.94
N ALA A 310 11.50 6.19 12.86
CA ALA A 310 12.24 4.99 12.47
C ALA A 310 11.97 3.82 13.44
N SER A 311 11.94 4.10 14.76
CA SER A 311 11.61 3.09 15.77
C SER A 311 10.18 2.55 15.60
N ALA A 312 9.21 3.40 15.27
CA ALA A 312 7.84 2.99 14.98
C ALA A 312 7.73 2.16 13.68
N MET A 313 8.60 2.41 12.70
CA MET A 313 8.64 1.64 11.44
C MET A 313 9.25 0.25 11.59
N LEU A 314 10.07 0.00 12.64
CA LEU A 314 10.69 -1.31 12.87
C LEU A 314 9.68 -2.46 13.09
N PRO A 315 8.60 -2.34 13.90
CA PRO A 315 7.60 -3.38 14.00
C PRO A 315 6.66 -3.48 12.78
N PHE A 316 6.64 -2.48 11.89
CA PHE A 316 5.66 -2.34 10.82
C PHE A 316 5.63 -3.53 9.84
N GLY A 317 6.81 -4.07 9.46
CA GLY A 317 6.90 -5.24 8.57
C GLY A 317 6.24 -6.49 9.17
N GLY A 318 6.39 -6.69 10.49
CA GLY A 318 5.72 -7.77 11.22
C GLY A 318 4.21 -7.58 11.35
N LEU A 319 3.75 -6.32 11.42
CA LEU A 319 2.33 -6.00 11.52
C LEU A 319 1.59 -6.23 10.20
N GLY A 320 2.04 -5.56 9.12
CA GLY A 320 1.33 -5.58 7.85
C GLY A 320 1.23 -6.98 7.23
N ALA A 321 2.36 -7.67 7.11
CA ALA A 321 2.42 -9.00 6.49
C ALA A 321 1.65 -10.05 7.30
N ASN A 322 1.87 -10.10 8.62
CA ASN A 322 1.28 -11.15 9.45
C ASN A 322 -0.22 -10.92 9.70
N PHE A 323 -0.67 -9.67 9.89
CA PHE A 323 -2.12 -9.40 10.01
C PHE A 323 -2.87 -9.75 8.72
N ASN A 324 -2.26 -9.50 7.56
CA ASN A 324 -2.85 -9.88 6.27
C ASN A 324 -2.94 -11.41 6.12
N ALA A 325 -1.89 -12.12 6.49
CA ALA A 325 -1.88 -13.59 6.47
C ALA A 325 -2.91 -14.18 7.44
N LEU A 326 -2.99 -13.67 8.67
CA LEU A 326 -3.97 -14.10 9.68
C LEU A 326 -5.43 -13.78 9.29
N ALA A 327 -5.65 -12.65 8.60
CA ALA A 327 -6.97 -12.32 8.06
C ALA A 327 -7.42 -13.29 6.96
N MET A 328 -6.49 -13.84 6.18
CA MET A 328 -6.77 -14.77 5.09
C MET A 328 -6.84 -16.24 5.53
N GLU A 329 -6.25 -16.57 6.69
CA GLU A 329 -6.16 -17.94 7.20
C GLU A 329 -7.51 -18.70 7.21
N PRO A 330 -8.65 -18.11 7.64
CA PRO A 330 -9.94 -18.81 7.68
C PRO A 330 -10.62 -18.96 6.31
N LEU A 331 -10.10 -18.35 5.24
CA LEU A 331 -10.83 -18.16 3.97
C LEU A 331 -10.47 -19.18 2.88
N GLY A 332 -9.42 -19.99 3.05
CA GLY A 332 -9.05 -21.13 2.20
C GLY A 332 -9.25 -20.88 0.70
N GLU A 333 -10.24 -21.54 0.10
CA GLU A 333 -10.54 -21.51 -1.33
C GLU A 333 -11.01 -20.13 -1.86
N LEU A 334 -11.41 -19.21 -0.99
CA LEU A 334 -11.86 -17.85 -1.34
C LEU A 334 -10.73 -16.81 -1.32
N ALA A 335 -9.48 -17.26 -1.24
CA ALA A 335 -8.32 -16.39 -1.07
C ALA A 335 -8.22 -15.24 -2.10
N GLY A 336 -8.66 -15.44 -3.35
CA GLY A 336 -8.64 -14.40 -4.38
C GLY A 336 -9.62 -13.25 -4.11
N THR A 337 -10.88 -13.58 -3.79
CA THR A 337 -11.91 -12.59 -3.43
C THR A 337 -11.54 -11.91 -2.11
N ALA A 338 -11.06 -12.68 -1.14
CA ALA A 338 -10.59 -12.14 0.13
C ALA A 338 -9.44 -11.14 -0.05
N ALA A 339 -8.43 -11.46 -0.85
CA ALA A 339 -7.31 -10.57 -1.12
C ALA A 339 -7.76 -9.23 -1.74
N SER A 340 -8.76 -9.24 -2.63
CA SER A 340 -9.32 -8.01 -3.22
C SER A 340 -10.04 -7.15 -2.17
N ILE A 341 -10.82 -7.79 -1.28
CA ILE A 341 -11.54 -7.09 -0.20
C ILE A 341 -10.57 -6.53 0.82
N LEU A 342 -9.59 -7.33 1.25
CA LEU A 342 -8.55 -6.90 2.18
C LEU A 342 -7.71 -5.75 1.59
N GLY A 343 -7.35 -5.86 0.32
CA GLY A 343 -6.63 -4.81 -0.40
C GLY A 343 -7.44 -3.51 -0.49
N PHE A 344 -8.74 -3.60 -0.78
CA PHE A 344 -9.66 -2.46 -0.73
C PHE A 344 -9.71 -1.83 0.67
N MET A 345 -9.96 -2.64 1.70
CA MET A 345 -10.04 -2.14 3.08
C MET A 345 -8.74 -1.43 3.48
N GLN A 346 -7.60 -2.05 3.27
CA GLN A 346 -6.30 -1.48 3.61
C GLN A 346 -6.02 -0.18 2.87
N THR A 347 -6.33 -0.12 1.58
CA THR A 347 -5.96 1.03 0.76
C THR A 347 -7.01 2.12 0.84
N PHE A 348 -8.29 1.80 0.64
CA PHE A 348 -9.36 2.79 0.60
C PHE A 348 -9.68 3.35 2.00
N LEU A 349 -9.99 2.47 2.96
CA LEU A 349 -10.28 2.91 4.32
C LEU A 349 -9.00 3.43 5.01
N GLY A 350 -7.85 2.77 4.76
CA GLY A 350 -6.57 3.24 5.24
C GLY A 350 -6.23 4.65 4.73
N ALA A 351 -6.52 4.95 3.46
CA ALA A 351 -6.33 6.28 2.89
C ALA A 351 -7.27 7.33 3.50
N LEU A 352 -8.53 6.98 3.76
CA LEU A 352 -9.48 7.89 4.44
C LEU A 352 -9.03 8.24 5.85
N ILE A 353 -8.63 7.24 6.64
CA ILE A 353 -8.14 7.46 8.01
C ILE A 353 -6.80 8.20 7.97
N GLY A 354 -5.89 7.81 7.06
CA GLY A 354 -4.62 8.50 6.87
C GLY A 354 -4.79 9.95 6.42
N ALA A 355 -5.76 10.23 5.55
CA ALA A 355 -6.12 11.60 5.17
C ALA A 355 -6.63 12.40 6.37
N ALA A 356 -7.46 11.81 7.25
CA ALA A 356 -7.91 12.48 8.46
C ALA A 356 -6.74 12.82 9.40
N ILE A 357 -5.75 11.91 9.55
CA ILE A 357 -4.51 12.17 10.29
C ILE A 357 -3.73 13.33 9.64
N GLY A 358 -3.54 13.29 8.32
CA GLY A 358 -2.83 14.33 7.59
C GLY A 358 -3.54 15.70 7.67
N GLN A 359 -4.86 15.74 7.51
CA GLN A 359 -5.65 16.98 7.61
C GLN A 359 -5.64 17.60 9.01
N ALA A 360 -5.33 16.82 10.05
CA ALA A 360 -5.15 17.33 11.40
C ALA A 360 -3.81 18.07 11.60
N PHE A 361 -2.94 18.13 10.59
CA PHE A 361 -1.66 18.83 10.65
C PHE A 361 -1.86 20.30 11.03
N ASN A 362 -1.10 20.75 12.04
CA ASN A 362 -1.22 22.07 12.66
C ASN A 362 0.12 22.82 12.79
N GLY A 363 1.09 22.47 11.93
CA GLY A 363 2.45 23.02 12.01
C GLY A 363 3.35 22.34 13.04
N THR A 364 2.89 21.24 13.64
CA THR A 364 3.69 20.41 14.57
C THR A 364 3.64 18.93 14.18
N VAL A 365 4.51 18.12 14.76
CA VAL A 365 4.52 16.66 14.55
C VAL A 365 3.49 15.93 15.43
N THR A 366 2.88 16.62 16.39
CA THR A 366 1.96 16.04 17.38
C THR A 366 0.73 15.37 16.75
N PRO A 367 0.07 15.94 15.73
CA PRO A 367 -1.08 15.27 15.10
C PRO A 367 -0.70 13.93 14.46
N LEU A 368 0.50 13.81 13.88
CA LEU A 368 0.98 12.55 13.34
C LEU A 368 1.22 11.53 14.46
N ALA A 369 1.88 11.91 15.54
CA ALA A 369 2.11 11.05 16.70
C ALA A 369 0.78 10.60 17.33
N ALA A 370 -0.19 11.51 17.46
CA ALA A 370 -1.55 11.19 17.94
C ALA A 370 -2.28 10.23 17.00
N GLY A 371 -2.10 10.41 15.68
CA GLY A 371 -2.62 9.50 14.67
C GLY A 371 -2.04 8.08 14.84
N PHE A 372 -0.72 7.95 14.97
CA PHE A 372 -0.06 6.66 15.21
C PHE A 372 -0.53 6.00 16.50
N CYS A 373 -0.66 6.77 17.59
CA CYS A 373 -1.17 6.27 18.86
C CYS A 373 -2.63 5.79 18.74
N SER A 374 -3.52 6.58 18.14
CA SER A 374 -4.94 6.23 18.01
C SER A 374 -5.18 5.02 17.13
N VAL A 375 -4.49 4.88 15.99
CA VAL A 375 -4.63 3.71 15.13
C VAL A 375 -4.02 2.45 15.76
N SER A 376 -2.95 2.58 16.57
CA SER A 376 -2.37 1.44 17.29
C SER A 376 -3.31 0.94 18.39
N VAL A 377 -3.98 1.84 19.12
CA VAL A 377 -5.02 1.48 20.09
C VAL A 377 -6.21 0.81 19.39
N ALA A 378 -6.67 1.37 18.28
CA ALA A 378 -7.77 0.79 17.52
C ALA A 378 -7.39 -0.61 16.98
N ALA A 379 -6.17 -0.80 16.47
CA ALA A 379 -5.68 -2.10 16.06
C ALA A 379 -5.61 -3.09 17.21
N LEU A 380 -5.14 -2.65 18.41
CA LEU A 380 -5.11 -3.51 19.59
C LEU A 380 -6.52 -3.95 20.00
N LEU A 381 -7.50 -3.04 19.99
CA LEU A 381 -8.90 -3.39 20.27
C LEU A 381 -9.44 -4.45 19.29
N MET A 382 -9.13 -4.29 17.99
CA MET A 382 -9.53 -5.31 17.01
C MET A 382 -8.89 -6.66 17.29
N ILE A 383 -7.60 -6.71 17.65
CA ILE A 383 -6.93 -7.97 17.99
C ILE A 383 -7.50 -8.59 19.26
N LEU A 384 -7.81 -7.81 20.28
CA LEU A 384 -8.45 -8.30 21.50
C LEU A 384 -9.84 -8.90 21.21
N ILE A 385 -10.62 -8.29 20.32
CA ILE A 385 -11.91 -8.84 19.86
C ILE A 385 -11.67 -10.13 19.06
N ALA A 386 -10.69 -10.15 18.15
CA ALA A 386 -10.35 -11.32 17.35
C ALA A 386 -10.00 -12.53 18.23
N GLU A 387 -9.16 -12.33 19.22
CA GLU A 387 -8.60 -13.38 20.07
C GLU A 387 -9.41 -13.61 21.37
N ARG A 388 -10.57 -12.97 21.53
CA ARG A 388 -11.43 -13.05 22.75
C ARG A 388 -10.67 -12.71 24.03
N GLY A 389 -9.79 -11.72 23.97
CA GLY A 389 -8.95 -11.29 25.09
C GLY A 389 -7.74 -12.17 25.37
N LYS A 390 -7.54 -13.27 24.64
CA LYS A 390 -6.44 -14.24 24.88
C LYS A 390 -5.31 -14.02 23.87
N MET A 391 -4.45 -13.05 24.14
CA MET A 391 -3.28 -12.78 23.29
C MET A 391 -2.19 -13.87 23.44
N PHE A 392 -1.30 -13.94 22.46
CA PHE A 392 -0.09 -14.80 22.44
C PHE A 392 -0.34 -16.31 22.45
N GLN A 393 -1.56 -16.75 22.20
CA GLN A 393 -1.84 -18.18 22.13
C GLN A 393 -1.26 -18.80 20.86
N PRO A 394 -0.56 -19.94 20.96
CA PRO A 394 -0.18 -20.69 19.78
C PRO A 394 -1.44 -21.21 19.10
N HIS A 395 -1.56 -21.01 17.79
CA HIS A 395 -2.58 -21.68 17.03
C HIS A 395 -2.11 -23.11 16.73
N ASN A 396 -2.58 -24.06 17.51
CA ASN A 396 -2.54 -25.46 17.13
C ASN A 396 -3.69 -25.67 16.13
N ALA A 397 -3.47 -25.37 14.83
CA ALA A 397 -4.28 -25.99 13.81
C ALA A 397 -4.15 -27.51 14.02
N PRO A 398 -5.24 -28.28 14.13
CA PRO A 398 -5.11 -29.71 14.05
C PRO A 398 -4.46 -30.01 12.69
N VAL A 399 -3.27 -30.60 12.72
CA VAL A 399 -2.73 -31.27 11.55
C VAL A 399 -3.80 -32.28 11.21
N SER A 400 -4.59 -32.00 10.14
CA SER A 400 -5.54 -32.95 9.59
C SER A 400 -4.68 -34.12 9.10
N GLY A 401 -4.54 -35.10 9.97
CA GLY A 401 -3.97 -36.39 9.66
C GLY A 401 -4.91 -37.10 8.69
N HIS A 402 -4.67 -36.94 7.42
CA HIS A 402 -4.95 -37.92 6.40
C HIS A 402 -3.62 -38.32 5.75
N VAL A 403 -2.80 -38.99 6.57
CA VAL A 403 -1.93 -40.00 6.03
C VAL A 403 -2.81 -41.24 5.92
N THR A 404 -3.46 -41.41 4.78
CA THR A 404 -3.97 -42.70 4.36
C THR A 404 -2.75 -43.58 4.10
N ASP A 405 -2.51 -44.52 5.04
CA ASP A 405 -1.70 -45.70 4.80
C ASP A 405 -2.23 -46.35 3.51
N LEU A 406 -1.44 -46.32 2.47
CA LEU A 406 -1.58 -47.23 1.33
C LEU A 406 -0.43 -48.22 1.43
N HIS A 407 -0.77 -49.43 1.89
CA HIS A 407 -0.04 -50.66 1.63
C HIS A 407 -0.06 -51.01 0.14
#